data_99ea62967b895c774ea3d7598fc4e4fc
#
_entry.id   99ea62967b895c774ea3d7598fc4e4fc
#
_cell.length_a   1.000
_cell.length_b   1.000
_cell.length_c   1.000
_cell.angle_alpha   90.00
_cell.angle_beta   90.00
_cell.angle_gamma   90.00
#
_symmetry.space_group_name_H-M   'P 1'
#
loop_
_entity.id
_entity.type
_entity.pdbx_description
1 polymer ?
#
loop_
_entity_poly.entity_id
_entity_poly.type
_entity_poly.pdbx_seq_one_letter_code
_entity_poly.pdbx_strand_id
1 'polypeptide(L)'
;MDTDTPHALLSIRERIKAAHNRFGAPPAEVQLIAVSKTFGREAMVPYLEAGQRLFGENRVQEAQEKWPELRARFPDIELHLIGPLQSNKARDAVALFDVIQTVDRDRIAEALASEMRRVGRSLPCFVQVNIGAEEQKAGVAPSEAVSFGQRCRDEHGLNIVGLMCIPPDGAPPGPFFAHLAQLAREAEAPLLSMGMSGDFETAIAMGATHVRVG
;
A
#
# COMPACT_ATOMS: atom_id res chain seq x y z
N MET A 1 11.23 11.87 -25.25
CA MET A 1 11.66 11.70 -23.83
C MET A 1 10.91 12.76 -23.05
N ASP A 2 10.02 12.33 -22.21
CA ASP A 2 9.15 13.25 -21.47
C ASP A 2 9.99 13.92 -20.36
N THR A 3 10.37 15.17 -20.59
CA THR A 3 11.16 15.98 -19.64
C THR A 3 10.36 16.42 -18.42
N ASP A 4 9.09 15.98 -18.30
CA ASP A 4 8.14 16.43 -17.29
C ASP A 4 8.07 15.49 -16.07
N THR A 5 8.59 14.26 -16.19
CA THR A 5 8.51 13.23 -15.14
C THR A 5 9.12 13.66 -13.80
N PRO A 6 10.34 14.22 -13.73
CA PRO A 6 10.88 14.71 -12.47
C PRO A 6 10.08 15.86 -11.87
N HIS A 7 9.49 16.70 -12.71
CA HIS A 7 8.68 17.84 -12.25
C HIS A 7 7.36 17.38 -11.61
N ALA A 8 6.67 16.40 -12.20
CA ALA A 8 5.46 15.83 -11.62
C ALA A 8 5.72 15.21 -10.24
N LEU A 9 6.81 14.45 -10.08
CA LEU A 9 7.20 13.87 -8.80
C LEU A 9 7.48 14.95 -7.75
N LEU A 10 8.22 15.99 -8.10
CA LEU A 10 8.53 17.10 -7.21
C LEU A 10 7.24 17.83 -6.78
N SER A 11 6.34 18.13 -7.72
CA SER A 11 5.05 18.76 -7.43
C SER A 11 4.21 17.95 -6.45
N ILE A 12 4.14 16.63 -6.63
CA ILE A 12 3.41 15.76 -5.69
C ILE A 12 4.06 15.76 -4.30
N ARG A 13 5.39 15.67 -4.21
CA ARG A 13 6.11 15.74 -2.94
C ARG A 13 5.89 17.07 -2.20
N GLU A 14 5.89 18.18 -2.93
CA GLU A 14 5.58 19.51 -2.37
C GLU A 14 4.13 19.59 -1.84
N ARG A 15 3.17 19.06 -2.58
CA ARG A 15 1.75 18.98 -2.14
C ARG A 15 1.59 18.11 -0.90
N ILE A 16 2.26 16.97 -0.82
CA ILE A 16 2.26 16.10 0.37
C ILE A 16 2.81 16.86 1.57
N LYS A 17 3.95 17.53 1.39
CA LYS A 17 4.58 18.33 2.45
C LYS A 17 3.70 19.48 2.91
N ALA A 18 3.08 20.17 1.96
CA ALA A 18 2.15 21.28 2.26
C ALA A 18 0.90 20.80 3.03
N ALA A 19 0.31 19.68 2.62
CA ALA A 19 -0.82 19.08 3.32
C ALA A 19 -0.42 18.63 4.73
N HIS A 20 0.72 17.96 4.88
CA HIS A 20 1.25 17.53 6.16
C HIS A 20 1.48 18.72 7.12
N ASN A 21 2.14 19.78 6.66
CA ASN A 21 2.38 20.98 7.45
C ASN A 21 1.09 21.72 7.85
N ARG A 22 0.08 21.72 6.96
CA ARG A 22 -1.20 22.38 7.20
C ARG A 22 -2.02 21.73 8.31
N PHE A 23 -1.98 20.41 8.39
CA PHE A 23 -2.84 19.64 9.29
C PHE A 23 -2.12 19.19 10.56
N GLY A 24 -0.80 19.31 10.62
CA GLY A 24 0.01 19.03 11.81
C GLY A 24 -0.12 17.60 12.33
N ALA A 25 -0.52 16.67 11.44
CA ALA A 25 -0.80 15.29 11.83
C ALA A 25 0.48 14.46 11.90
N PRO A 26 0.69 13.63 12.95
CA PRO A 26 1.62 12.53 12.86
C PRO A 26 1.14 11.53 11.80
N PRO A 27 2.02 10.82 11.12
CA PRO A 27 3.43 10.60 11.41
C PRO A 27 4.33 11.77 10.98
N ALA A 28 5.59 11.70 11.41
CA ALA A 28 6.57 12.74 11.09
C ALA A 28 6.76 12.94 9.57
N GLU A 29 6.51 11.90 8.76
CA GLU A 29 6.63 11.95 7.30
C GLU A 29 5.62 11.01 6.63
N VAL A 30 4.93 11.52 5.61
CA VAL A 30 4.00 10.75 4.78
C VAL A 30 4.79 10.12 3.62
N GLN A 31 4.68 8.81 3.48
CA GLN A 31 5.36 8.05 2.43
C GLN A 31 4.57 8.12 1.12
N LEU A 32 5.25 8.49 0.03
CA LEU A 32 4.70 8.44 -1.32
C LEU A 32 5.01 7.10 -1.97
N ILE A 33 3.98 6.31 -2.22
CA ILE A 33 4.05 5.13 -3.08
C ILE A 33 3.71 5.57 -4.50
N ALA A 34 4.70 5.54 -5.40
CA ALA A 34 4.49 5.80 -6.82
C ALA A 34 3.85 4.56 -7.46
N VAL A 35 2.62 4.71 -7.96
CA VAL A 35 1.88 3.60 -8.57
C VAL A 35 2.33 3.42 -10.01
N SER A 36 2.99 2.30 -10.29
CA SER A 36 3.68 2.01 -11.55
C SER A 36 3.01 0.92 -12.39
N LYS A 37 1.79 0.51 -12.01
CA LYS A 37 0.99 -0.43 -12.82
C LYS A 37 0.86 0.07 -14.26
N THR A 38 0.87 -0.86 -15.23
CA THR A 38 0.73 -0.60 -16.67
C THR A 38 1.91 0.12 -17.35
N PHE A 39 2.86 0.64 -16.61
CA PHE A 39 4.06 1.26 -17.17
C PHE A 39 5.21 0.26 -17.28
N GLY A 40 5.96 0.35 -18.38
CA GLY A 40 7.17 -0.44 -18.59
C GLY A 40 8.35 0.03 -17.72
N ARG A 41 9.42 -0.78 -17.69
CA ARG A 41 10.62 -0.50 -16.88
C ARG A 41 11.30 0.83 -17.22
N GLU A 42 11.32 1.18 -18.52
CA GLU A 42 11.96 2.40 -19.00
C GLU A 42 11.29 3.66 -18.42
N ALA A 43 9.98 3.61 -18.23
CA ALA A 43 9.22 4.70 -17.63
C ALA A 43 9.54 4.92 -16.15
N MET A 44 10.07 3.90 -15.46
CA MET A 44 10.41 4.00 -14.03
C MET A 44 11.78 4.63 -13.78
N VAL A 45 12.69 4.52 -14.75
CA VAL A 45 14.08 5.00 -14.59
C VAL A 45 14.17 6.47 -14.20
N PRO A 46 13.47 7.42 -14.84
CA PRO A 46 13.53 8.83 -14.45
C PRO A 46 13.08 9.08 -13.00
N TYR A 47 12.08 8.34 -12.50
CA TYR A 47 11.63 8.45 -11.11
C TYR A 47 12.67 7.90 -10.14
N LEU A 48 13.29 6.77 -10.47
CA LEU A 48 14.37 6.17 -9.68
C LEU A 48 15.59 7.08 -9.61
N GLU A 49 15.98 7.70 -10.72
CA GLU A 49 17.07 8.68 -10.80
C GLU A 49 16.75 9.95 -10.01
N ALA A 50 15.46 10.34 -9.93
CA ALA A 50 14.98 11.43 -9.08
C ALA A 50 14.82 11.05 -7.60
N GLY A 51 15.27 9.85 -7.20
CA GLY A 51 15.27 9.41 -5.80
C GLY A 51 13.94 8.83 -5.29
N GLN A 52 12.99 8.47 -6.17
CA GLN A 52 11.83 7.70 -5.73
C GLN A 52 12.24 6.25 -5.48
N ARG A 53 11.79 5.69 -4.34
CA ARG A 53 12.15 4.32 -3.93
C ARG A 53 10.96 3.42 -3.65
N LEU A 54 9.84 3.97 -3.16
CA LEU A 54 8.62 3.23 -2.85
C LEU A 54 7.72 3.19 -4.09
N PHE A 55 7.42 1.99 -4.56
CA PHE A 55 6.57 1.77 -5.73
C PHE A 55 5.45 0.78 -5.43
N GLY A 56 4.31 0.97 -6.09
CA GLY A 56 3.15 0.11 -5.94
C GLY A 56 2.74 -0.59 -7.23
N GLU A 57 2.54 -1.90 -7.15
CA GLU A 57 2.08 -2.73 -8.26
C GLU A 57 0.78 -3.45 -7.91
N ASN A 58 -0.08 -3.62 -8.92
CA ASN A 58 -1.35 -4.31 -8.75
C ASN A 58 -1.24 -5.81 -9.03
N ARG A 59 -0.29 -6.24 -9.86
CA ARG A 59 -0.19 -7.62 -10.35
C ARG A 59 1.22 -8.17 -10.17
N VAL A 60 1.30 -9.36 -9.58
CA VAL A 60 2.57 -10.05 -9.34
C VAL A 60 3.33 -10.31 -10.64
N GLN A 61 2.63 -10.79 -11.68
CA GLN A 61 3.26 -11.12 -12.97
C GLN A 61 3.88 -9.90 -13.65
N GLU A 62 3.15 -8.80 -13.71
CA GLU A 62 3.65 -7.53 -14.28
C GLU A 62 4.89 -7.03 -13.51
N ALA A 63 4.86 -7.17 -12.20
CA ALA A 63 5.99 -6.81 -11.35
C ALA A 63 7.21 -7.72 -11.58
N GLN A 64 7.01 -9.03 -11.78
CA GLN A 64 8.11 -9.98 -12.07
C GLN A 64 8.86 -9.67 -13.36
N GLU A 65 8.17 -9.14 -14.37
CA GLU A 65 8.77 -8.78 -15.66
C GLU A 65 9.57 -7.47 -15.60
N LYS A 66 9.24 -6.60 -14.66
CA LYS A 66 9.75 -5.22 -14.57
C LYS A 66 10.86 -5.05 -13.55
N TRP A 67 10.62 -5.46 -12.31
CA TRP A 67 11.40 -5.04 -11.15
C TRP A 67 12.75 -5.73 -10.93
N PRO A 68 12.98 -7.01 -11.30
CA PRO A 68 14.28 -7.65 -11.05
C PRO A 68 15.48 -6.90 -11.65
N GLU A 69 15.36 -6.42 -12.89
CA GLU A 69 16.43 -5.65 -13.55
C GLU A 69 16.61 -4.25 -12.92
N LEU A 70 15.50 -3.60 -12.53
CA LEU A 70 15.55 -2.31 -11.87
C LEU A 70 16.19 -2.40 -10.49
N ARG A 71 15.90 -3.48 -9.74
CA ARG A 71 16.54 -3.73 -8.43
C ARG A 71 18.02 -4.04 -8.53
N ALA A 72 18.47 -4.65 -9.61
CA ALA A 72 19.91 -4.84 -9.84
C ALA A 72 20.66 -3.50 -9.97
N ARG A 73 20.00 -2.48 -10.51
CA ARG A 73 20.55 -1.12 -10.67
C ARG A 73 20.28 -0.23 -9.44
N PHE A 74 19.13 -0.40 -8.79
CA PHE A 74 18.67 0.38 -7.63
C PHE A 74 18.26 -0.58 -6.50
N PRO A 75 19.22 -1.06 -5.69
CA PRO A 75 18.97 -2.12 -4.70
C PRO A 75 18.11 -1.67 -3.50
N ASP A 76 17.92 -0.37 -3.32
CA ASP A 76 17.14 0.25 -2.25
C ASP A 76 15.64 0.47 -2.61
N ILE A 77 15.16 -0.14 -3.70
CA ILE A 77 13.74 -0.12 -4.06
C ILE A 77 12.93 -0.90 -3.03
N GLU A 78 11.85 -0.28 -2.57
CA GLU A 78 10.79 -0.91 -1.77
C GLU A 78 9.53 -1.08 -2.62
N LEU A 79 9.10 -2.32 -2.82
CA LEU A 79 8.00 -2.67 -3.69
C LEU A 79 6.79 -3.16 -2.90
N HIS A 80 5.67 -2.45 -3.03
CA HIS A 80 4.40 -2.75 -2.38
C HIS A 80 3.43 -3.46 -3.34
N LEU A 81 2.85 -4.57 -2.92
CA LEU A 81 1.68 -5.13 -3.60
C LEU A 81 0.44 -4.42 -3.10
N ILE A 82 -0.20 -3.66 -3.98
CA ILE A 82 -1.39 -2.85 -3.68
C ILE A 82 -2.65 -3.30 -4.42
N GLY A 83 -2.56 -4.34 -5.24
CA GLY A 83 -3.68 -4.98 -5.93
C GLY A 83 -4.04 -6.34 -5.36
N PRO A 84 -5.19 -6.93 -5.76
CA PRO A 84 -5.70 -8.17 -5.20
C PRO A 84 -4.75 -9.33 -5.47
N LEU A 85 -4.51 -10.15 -4.43
CA LEU A 85 -3.66 -11.33 -4.48
C LEU A 85 -4.48 -12.61 -4.60
N GLN A 86 -4.09 -13.46 -5.55
CA GLN A 86 -4.57 -14.83 -5.63
C GLN A 86 -3.65 -15.74 -4.77
N SER A 87 -4.23 -16.71 -4.06
CA SER A 87 -3.46 -17.58 -3.15
C SER A 87 -2.36 -18.39 -3.85
N ASN A 88 -2.58 -18.81 -5.12
CA ASN A 88 -1.58 -19.50 -5.93
C ASN A 88 -0.40 -18.61 -6.37
N LYS A 89 -0.47 -17.29 -6.14
CA LYS A 89 0.59 -16.31 -6.40
C LYS A 89 1.33 -15.86 -5.14
N ALA A 90 0.96 -16.39 -3.97
CA ALA A 90 1.58 -16.01 -2.70
C ALA A 90 3.10 -16.26 -2.70
N ARG A 91 3.57 -17.37 -3.29
CA ARG A 91 5.00 -17.69 -3.44
C ARG A 91 5.75 -16.59 -4.20
N ASP A 92 5.23 -16.21 -5.35
CA ASP A 92 5.84 -15.19 -6.21
C ASP A 92 5.80 -13.82 -5.54
N ALA A 93 4.68 -13.51 -4.87
CA ALA A 93 4.51 -12.26 -4.12
C ALA A 93 5.54 -12.15 -2.97
N VAL A 94 5.68 -13.20 -2.15
CA VAL A 94 6.64 -13.21 -1.04
C VAL A 94 8.09 -13.14 -1.54
N ALA A 95 8.39 -13.70 -2.71
CA ALA A 95 9.74 -13.61 -3.29
C ALA A 95 10.09 -12.20 -3.80
N LEU A 96 9.11 -11.47 -4.35
CA LEU A 96 9.35 -10.22 -5.08
C LEU A 96 9.08 -8.96 -4.26
N PHE A 97 7.98 -8.93 -3.48
CA PHE A 97 7.55 -7.73 -2.77
C PHE A 97 8.20 -7.58 -1.40
N ASP A 98 8.26 -6.35 -0.92
CA ASP A 98 8.74 -6.00 0.41
C ASP A 98 7.59 -5.76 1.37
N VAL A 99 6.43 -5.30 0.86
CA VAL A 99 5.22 -5.02 1.64
C VAL A 99 4.00 -5.56 0.91
N ILE A 100 3.08 -6.21 1.64
CA ILE A 100 1.79 -6.68 1.12
C ILE A 100 0.67 -5.83 1.72
N GLN A 101 -0.08 -5.09 0.89
CA GLN A 101 -1.14 -4.19 1.37
C GLN A 101 -2.56 -4.74 1.19
N THR A 102 -2.71 -5.97 0.76
CA THR A 102 -3.98 -6.53 0.29
C THR A 102 -4.37 -7.84 0.97
N VAL A 103 -4.05 -7.98 2.26
CA VAL A 103 -4.51 -9.10 3.07
C VAL A 103 -5.98 -8.88 3.43
N ASP A 104 -6.88 -9.67 2.84
CA ASP A 104 -8.32 -9.42 2.90
C ASP A 104 -9.17 -10.66 3.24
N ARG A 105 -8.57 -11.83 3.48
CA ARG A 105 -9.24 -13.08 3.84
C ARG A 105 -8.26 -14.12 4.37
N ASP A 106 -8.76 -15.06 5.17
CA ASP A 106 -7.94 -16.09 5.83
C ASP A 106 -7.11 -16.93 4.84
N ARG A 107 -7.68 -17.29 3.69
CA ARG A 107 -6.95 -18.04 2.64
C ARG A 107 -5.70 -17.32 2.13
N ILE A 108 -5.73 -15.99 2.04
CA ILE A 108 -4.56 -15.19 1.65
C ILE A 108 -3.57 -15.09 2.80
N ALA A 109 -4.06 -14.85 4.01
CA ALA A 109 -3.23 -14.80 5.21
C ALA A 109 -2.46 -16.09 5.41
N GLU A 110 -3.13 -17.25 5.30
CA GLU A 110 -2.53 -18.57 5.40
C GLU A 110 -1.47 -18.83 4.31
N ALA A 111 -1.81 -18.52 3.04
CA ALA A 111 -0.90 -18.71 1.92
C ALA A 111 0.38 -17.86 2.06
N LEU A 112 0.25 -16.59 2.43
CA LEU A 112 1.39 -15.70 2.68
C LEU A 112 2.23 -16.19 3.85
N ALA A 113 1.61 -16.52 4.98
CA ALA A 113 2.29 -17.01 6.18
C ALA A 113 3.07 -18.31 5.92
N SER A 114 2.47 -19.24 5.16
CA SER A 114 3.12 -20.49 4.76
C SER A 114 4.38 -20.22 3.93
N GLU A 115 4.29 -19.35 2.92
CA GLU A 115 5.42 -19.02 2.07
C GLU A 115 6.50 -18.23 2.81
N MET A 116 6.12 -17.28 3.66
CA MET A 116 7.07 -16.51 4.48
C MET A 116 7.86 -17.44 5.41
N ARG A 117 7.20 -18.39 6.08
CA ARG A 117 7.88 -19.41 6.91
C ARG A 117 8.81 -20.28 6.09
N ARG A 118 8.38 -20.73 4.90
CA ARG A 118 9.17 -21.59 4.01
C ARG A 118 10.49 -20.93 3.59
N VAL A 119 10.50 -19.62 3.35
CA VAL A 119 11.69 -18.88 2.88
C VAL A 119 12.40 -18.08 3.97
N GLY A 120 11.91 -18.11 5.21
CA GLY A 120 12.51 -17.38 6.33
C GLY A 120 12.38 -15.86 6.20
N ARG A 121 11.31 -15.34 5.55
CA ARG A 121 11.02 -13.91 5.45
C ARG A 121 9.83 -13.54 6.32
N SER A 122 9.82 -12.30 6.81
CA SER A 122 8.66 -11.70 7.47
C SER A 122 8.41 -10.34 6.83
N LEU A 123 7.37 -10.25 6.01
CA LEU A 123 7.02 -9.01 5.32
C LEU A 123 6.00 -8.22 6.15
N PRO A 124 6.13 -6.89 6.24
CA PRO A 124 5.05 -6.02 6.71
C PRO A 124 3.80 -6.22 5.87
N CYS A 125 2.66 -6.40 6.54
CA CYS A 125 1.37 -6.60 5.88
C CYS A 125 0.34 -5.57 6.36
N PHE A 126 -0.51 -5.12 5.45
CA PHE A 126 -1.70 -4.33 5.75
C PHE A 126 -2.94 -5.18 5.52
N VAL A 127 -3.91 -5.06 6.40
CA VAL A 127 -5.25 -5.59 6.15
C VAL A 127 -5.98 -4.60 5.23
N GLN A 128 -6.47 -5.11 4.12
CA GLN A 128 -7.35 -4.32 3.25
C GLN A 128 -8.78 -4.35 3.78
N VAL A 129 -9.34 -3.16 4.01
CA VAL A 129 -10.70 -2.97 4.50
C VAL A 129 -11.60 -2.44 3.39
N ASN A 130 -12.71 -3.09 3.13
CA ASN A 130 -13.78 -2.61 2.27
C ASN A 130 -14.58 -1.53 3.03
N ILE A 131 -13.99 -0.35 3.14
CA ILE A 131 -14.46 0.71 4.04
C ILE A 131 -15.84 1.26 3.66
N GLY A 132 -16.25 1.12 2.42
CA GLY A 132 -17.56 1.51 1.92
C GLY A 132 -18.61 0.40 1.96
N ALA A 133 -18.24 -0.80 2.40
CA ALA A 133 -19.10 -1.99 2.40
C ALA A 133 -19.77 -2.27 1.04
N GLU A 134 -19.03 -2.09 -0.06
CA GLU A 134 -19.50 -2.35 -1.43
C GLU A 134 -19.25 -3.82 -1.80
N GLU A 135 -20.31 -4.57 -2.13
CA GLU A 135 -20.24 -6.03 -2.36
C GLU A 135 -19.19 -6.44 -3.42
N GLN A 136 -18.94 -5.61 -4.42
CA GLN A 136 -18.01 -5.88 -5.53
C GLN A 136 -16.53 -5.53 -5.21
N LYS A 137 -16.25 -4.86 -4.09
CA LYS A 137 -14.89 -4.45 -3.72
C LYS A 137 -14.21 -5.46 -2.79
N ALA A 138 -12.91 -5.63 -3.01
CA ALA A 138 -12.05 -6.42 -2.13
C ALA A 138 -11.87 -5.76 -0.76
N GLY A 139 -11.54 -6.54 0.24
CA GLY A 139 -11.33 -6.11 1.62
C GLY A 139 -12.29 -6.78 2.59
N VAL A 140 -11.87 -6.90 3.84
CA VAL A 140 -12.75 -7.35 4.93
C VAL A 140 -13.77 -6.27 5.26
N ALA A 141 -14.91 -6.66 5.80
CA ALA A 141 -15.90 -5.69 6.29
C ALA A 141 -15.28 -4.83 7.42
N PRO A 142 -15.66 -3.55 7.56
CA PRO A 142 -15.16 -2.70 8.64
C PRO A 142 -15.36 -3.31 10.03
N SER A 143 -16.50 -3.96 10.26
CA SER A 143 -16.81 -4.64 11.53
C SER A 143 -15.91 -5.85 11.85
N GLU A 144 -15.23 -6.41 10.86
CA GLU A 144 -14.33 -7.55 10.99
C GLU A 144 -12.85 -7.16 10.99
N ALA A 145 -12.52 -5.93 10.62
CA ALA A 145 -11.14 -5.50 10.39
C ALA A 145 -10.23 -5.73 11.60
N VAL A 146 -10.69 -5.40 12.80
CA VAL A 146 -9.92 -5.55 14.04
C VAL A 146 -9.69 -7.03 14.37
N SER A 147 -10.75 -7.82 14.40
CA SER A 147 -10.67 -9.26 14.72
C SER A 147 -9.89 -10.05 13.67
N PHE A 148 -10.03 -9.69 12.39
CA PHE A 148 -9.27 -10.30 11.31
C PHE A 148 -7.78 -9.96 11.42
N GLY A 149 -7.42 -8.70 11.68
CA GLY A 149 -6.03 -8.31 11.91
C GLY A 149 -5.40 -9.05 13.08
N GLN A 150 -6.15 -9.25 14.16
CA GLN A 150 -5.71 -10.04 15.30
C GLN A 150 -5.50 -11.51 14.93
N ARG A 151 -6.45 -12.15 14.23
CA ARG A 151 -6.27 -13.53 13.73
C ARG A 151 -5.04 -13.66 12.83
N CYS A 152 -4.81 -12.70 11.94
CA CYS A 152 -3.63 -12.71 11.08
C CYS A 152 -2.33 -12.73 11.89
N ARG A 153 -2.25 -12.01 13.01
CA ARG A 153 -1.10 -12.03 13.92
C ARG A 153 -1.01 -13.32 14.71
N ASP A 154 -2.08 -13.67 15.41
CA ASP A 154 -2.07 -14.71 16.45
C ASP A 154 -2.09 -16.13 15.87
N GLU A 155 -2.88 -16.36 14.81
CA GLU A 155 -3.04 -17.69 14.21
C GLU A 155 -2.12 -17.91 13.02
N HIS A 156 -1.93 -16.89 12.17
CA HIS A 156 -1.08 -17.00 10.98
C HIS A 156 0.35 -16.53 11.18
N GLY A 157 0.63 -15.71 12.20
CA GLY A 157 1.96 -15.17 12.49
C GLY A 157 2.40 -14.08 11.49
N LEU A 158 1.45 -13.38 10.88
CA LEU A 158 1.75 -12.27 9.98
C LEU A 158 2.10 -11.00 10.75
N ASN A 159 3.04 -10.23 10.23
CA ASN A 159 3.41 -8.92 10.74
C ASN A 159 2.41 -7.87 10.22
N ILE A 160 1.25 -7.74 10.87
CA ILE A 160 0.24 -6.73 10.51
C ILE A 160 0.66 -5.38 11.11
N VAL A 161 1.04 -4.45 10.25
CA VAL A 161 1.57 -3.12 10.61
C VAL A 161 0.56 -1.99 10.39
N GLY A 162 -0.50 -2.23 9.61
CA GLY A 162 -1.45 -1.18 9.24
C GLY A 162 -2.71 -1.69 8.56
N LEU A 163 -3.58 -0.73 8.23
CA LEU A 163 -4.77 -0.94 7.44
C LEU A 163 -4.70 -0.17 6.11
N MET A 164 -5.33 -0.71 5.09
CA MET A 164 -5.43 -0.09 3.77
C MET A 164 -6.89 0.00 3.34
N CYS A 165 -7.27 1.10 2.69
CA CYS A 165 -8.58 1.19 2.05
C CYS A 165 -8.55 1.97 0.73
N ILE A 166 -9.62 1.76 -0.05
CA ILE A 166 -10.00 2.53 -1.23
C ILE A 166 -11.46 2.94 -1.01
N PRO A 167 -11.75 4.23 -0.78
CA PRO A 167 -13.12 4.71 -0.57
C PRO A 167 -14.01 4.47 -1.78
N PRO A 168 -15.35 4.52 -1.62
CA PRO A 168 -16.28 4.52 -2.73
C PRO A 168 -16.06 5.70 -3.68
N ASP A 169 -16.16 5.43 -4.99
CA ASP A 169 -16.11 6.48 -6.00
C ASP A 169 -17.30 7.45 -5.85
N GLY A 170 -17.01 8.74 -6.03
CA GLY A 170 -18.03 9.79 -5.99
C GLY A 170 -18.55 10.16 -4.58
N ALA A 171 -18.11 9.48 -3.54
CA ALA A 171 -18.42 9.85 -2.16
C ALA A 171 -17.31 10.72 -1.54
N PRO A 172 -17.63 11.65 -0.63
CA PRO A 172 -16.62 12.39 0.12
C PRO A 172 -15.71 11.43 0.89
N PRO A 173 -14.38 11.42 0.66
CA PRO A 173 -13.51 10.39 1.21
C PRO A 173 -13.18 10.57 2.70
N GLY A 174 -13.29 11.78 3.24
CA GLY A 174 -12.91 12.11 4.60
C GLY A 174 -13.52 11.22 5.69
N PRO A 175 -14.84 10.97 5.72
CA PRO A 175 -15.46 10.07 6.71
C PRO A 175 -14.91 8.65 6.65
N PHE A 176 -14.62 8.12 5.47
CA PHE A 176 -14.04 6.77 5.30
C PHE A 176 -12.61 6.71 5.82
N PHE A 177 -11.79 7.72 5.55
CA PHE A 177 -10.43 7.80 6.08
C PHE A 177 -10.41 7.95 7.60
N ALA A 178 -11.30 8.76 8.17
CA ALA A 178 -11.45 8.88 9.62
C ALA A 178 -11.86 7.56 10.26
N HIS A 179 -12.77 6.81 9.63
CA HIS A 179 -13.18 5.48 10.09
C HIS A 179 -12.03 4.48 10.03
N LEU A 180 -11.25 4.45 8.92
CA LEU A 180 -10.07 3.58 8.85
C LEU A 180 -9.06 3.91 9.94
N ALA A 181 -8.83 5.20 10.21
CA ALA A 181 -7.92 5.63 11.27
C ALA A 181 -8.40 5.19 12.68
N GLN A 182 -9.71 5.16 12.91
CA GLN A 182 -10.26 4.60 14.14
C GLN A 182 -10.01 3.09 14.24
N LEU A 183 -10.36 2.33 13.20
CA LEU A 183 -10.13 0.88 13.14
C LEU A 183 -8.66 0.51 13.33
N ALA A 184 -7.74 1.29 12.76
CA ALA A 184 -6.30 1.06 12.89
C ALA A 184 -5.81 1.22 14.34
N ARG A 185 -6.34 2.20 15.08
CA ARG A 185 -6.05 2.35 16.52
C ARG A 185 -6.58 1.16 17.33
N GLU A 186 -7.82 0.74 17.06
CA GLU A 186 -8.43 -0.41 17.73
C GLU A 186 -7.71 -1.72 17.40
N ALA A 187 -7.19 -1.86 16.19
CA ALA A 187 -6.42 -3.03 15.73
C ALA A 187 -4.95 -3.00 16.16
N GLU A 188 -4.48 -1.96 16.86
CA GLU A 188 -3.06 -1.76 17.18
C GLU A 188 -2.14 -1.87 15.94
N ALA A 189 -2.62 -1.35 14.79
CA ALA A 189 -1.95 -1.38 13.50
C ALA A 189 -1.84 0.06 12.95
N PRO A 190 -0.88 0.86 13.43
CA PRO A 190 -0.91 2.33 13.33
C PRO A 190 -0.67 2.88 11.92
N LEU A 191 -0.19 2.08 10.97
CA LEU A 191 0.07 2.56 9.62
C LEU A 191 -1.23 2.60 8.79
N LEU A 192 -1.39 3.67 8.04
CA LEU A 192 -2.59 3.94 7.23
C LEU A 192 -2.20 4.14 5.77
N SER A 193 -2.49 3.14 4.94
CA SER A 193 -2.36 3.26 3.49
C SER A 193 -3.70 3.66 2.89
N MET A 194 -3.87 4.95 2.65
CA MET A 194 -5.10 5.55 2.13
C MET A 194 -4.79 6.86 1.41
N GLY A 195 -5.64 7.22 0.45
CA GLY A 195 -5.42 8.39 -0.40
C GLY A 195 -4.71 8.04 -1.71
N MET A 196 -5.31 8.50 -2.81
CA MET A 196 -4.86 8.35 -4.18
C MET A 196 -4.74 9.72 -4.84
N SER A 197 -4.47 9.78 -6.15
CA SER A 197 -4.22 11.03 -6.90
C SER A 197 -5.26 12.12 -6.68
N GLY A 198 -6.53 11.76 -6.46
CA GLY A 198 -7.64 12.73 -6.29
C GLY A 198 -7.93 13.13 -4.86
N ASP A 199 -7.44 12.42 -3.84
CA ASP A 199 -7.89 12.58 -2.46
C ASP A 199 -6.78 12.45 -1.38
N PHE A 200 -5.52 12.32 -1.79
CA PHE A 200 -4.42 12.10 -0.85
C PHE A 200 -4.23 13.23 0.17
N GLU A 201 -4.54 14.46 -0.19
CA GLU A 201 -4.45 15.60 0.74
C GLU A 201 -5.51 15.48 1.88
N THR A 202 -6.72 15.00 1.53
CA THR A 202 -7.75 14.68 2.54
C THR A 202 -7.30 13.49 3.39
N ALA A 203 -6.69 12.48 2.79
CA ALA A 203 -6.17 11.33 3.53
C ALA A 203 -5.06 11.75 4.53
N ILE A 204 -4.16 12.65 4.13
CA ILE A 204 -3.12 13.20 5.02
C ILE A 204 -3.76 13.93 6.19
N ALA A 205 -4.80 14.73 5.95
CA ALA A 205 -5.54 15.40 7.01
C ALA A 205 -6.17 14.43 8.02
N MET A 206 -6.48 13.20 7.58
CA MET A 206 -7.05 12.13 8.41
C MET A 206 -5.97 11.17 8.96
N GLY A 207 -4.68 11.48 8.80
CA GLY A 207 -3.58 10.71 9.38
C GLY A 207 -2.95 9.65 8.49
N ALA A 208 -3.11 9.73 7.16
CA ALA A 208 -2.45 8.81 6.23
C ALA A 208 -0.94 8.78 6.47
N THR A 209 -0.38 7.58 6.56
CA THR A 209 1.07 7.35 6.63
C THR A 209 1.65 7.04 5.25
N HIS A 210 0.83 6.47 4.38
CA HIS A 210 1.19 6.11 3.00
C HIS A 210 0.08 6.60 2.06
N VAL A 211 0.47 7.32 1.02
CA VAL A 211 -0.41 7.73 -0.08
C VAL A 211 0.05 7.07 -1.38
N ARG A 212 -0.88 6.74 -2.26
CA ARG A 212 -0.63 6.00 -3.50
C ARG A 212 -1.00 6.87 -4.70
N VAL A 213 -0.02 7.39 -5.39
CA VAL A 213 -0.19 8.33 -6.51
C VAL A 213 0.43 7.75 -7.78
N GLY A 214 -0.34 7.81 -8.88
CA GLY A 214 0.09 7.33 -10.19
C GLY A 214 -0.50 8.15 -11.33
#